data_62f3b80b055e8baa8bd459218c244cbf
#
_entry.id   62f3b80b055e8baa8bd459218c244cbf
#
_cell.length_a   1.000
_cell.length_b   1.000
_cell.length_c   1.000
_cell.angle_alpha   90.00
_cell.angle_beta   90.00
_cell.angle_gamma   90.00
#
_symmetry.space_group_name_H-M   'P 1'
#
loop_
_entity.id
_entity.type
_entity.pdbx_description
1 polymer ?
#
loop_
_entity_poly.entity_id
_entity_poly.type
_entity_poly.pdbx_seq_one_letter_code
_entity_poly.pdbx_strand_id
1 'polypeptide(L)'
;MSIGAYGQEIDYSSWKEESKSNIRLLPEYGNATKTKDQKEADDDFIKLSLQQNGTREKTSDHMVNLGFNYLYKKDLRTAMYRFNQAWLLNPKNENAYWGFGAIYFMFNDFDNAMTQYTKGLRINPKSSNILTDKATVYLTKFNTTGGKINLDSATSIFKRSYIVDPKNQNTLFKLSACYFINDNCNDALKYYDECQALGGRPITKEYTEALKKKCVK
;
A
#
# COMPACT_ATOMS: atom_id res chain seq x y z
N MET A 1 -33.22 15.09 -6.00
CA MET A 1 -32.08 14.88 -5.10
C MET A 1 -31.45 13.54 -5.46
N SER A 2 -30.34 13.56 -6.19
CA SER A 2 -29.61 12.35 -6.59
C SER A 2 -28.71 11.95 -5.43
N ILE A 3 -29.05 10.86 -4.77
CA ILE A 3 -28.20 10.23 -3.75
C ILE A 3 -27.06 9.60 -4.53
N GLY A 4 -25.86 10.20 -4.44
CA GLY A 4 -24.64 9.65 -4.99
C GLY A 4 -24.43 8.24 -4.43
N ALA A 5 -24.33 7.25 -5.31
CA ALA A 5 -23.94 5.89 -4.95
C ALA A 5 -22.50 5.93 -4.41
N TYR A 6 -22.35 6.07 -3.09
CA TYR A 6 -21.13 5.67 -2.41
C TYR A 6 -20.99 4.17 -2.64
N GLY A 7 -19.90 3.75 -3.28
CA GLY A 7 -19.63 2.35 -3.53
C GLY A 7 -19.78 1.56 -2.24
N GLN A 8 -20.64 0.54 -2.25
CA GLN A 8 -20.80 -0.36 -1.10
C GLN A 8 -19.44 -0.98 -0.78
N GLU A 9 -19.03 -0.84 0.48
CA GLU A 9 -17.85 -1.54 1.00
C GLU A 9 -18.04 -3.04 0.73
N ILE A 10 -17.17 -3.64 -0.08
CA ILE A 10 -17.24 -5.07 -0.37
C ILE A 10 -16.48 -5.83 0.71
N ASP A 11 -17.09 -6.87 1.29
CA ASP A 11 -16.39 -7.81 2.14
C ASP A 11 -15.49 -8.78 1.32
N TYR A 12 -14.51 -9.40 1.99
CA TYR A 12 -13.54 -10.24 1.30
C TYR A 12 -14.14 -11.53 0.73
N SER A 13 -15.21 -12.07 1.32
CA SER A 13 -15.88 -13.27 0.79
C SER A 13 -16.56 -12.98 -0.54
N SER A 14 -17.31 -11.88 -0.58
CA SER A 14 -17.95 -11.37 -1.81
C SER A 14 -16.92 -11.03 -2.89
N TRP A 15 -15.78 -10.41 -2.51
CA TRP A 15 -14.68 -10.15 -3.42
C TRP A 15 -14.13 -11.43 -4.06
N LYS A 16 -13.87 -12.45 -3.25
CA LYS A 16 -13.35 -13.74 -3.76
C LYS A 16 -14.34 -14.42 -4.69
N GLU A 17 -15.62 -14.36 -4.39
CA GLU A 17 -16.65 -14.95 -5.26
C GLU A 17 -16.73 -14.20 -6.59
N GLU A 18 -16.83 -12.89 -6.57
CA GLU A 18 -16.87 -12.06 -7.78
C GLU A 18 -15.61 -12.24 -8.64
N SER A 19 -14.44 -12.38 -8.03
CA SER A 19 -13.17 -12.54 -8.73
C SER A 19 -13.05 -13.84 -9.54
N LYS A 20 -13.88 -14.85 -9.26
CA LYS A 20 -13.91 -16.09 -10.07
C LYS A 20 -14.37 -15.85 -11.51
N SER A 21 -15.24 -14.88 -11.73
CA SER A 21 -15.76 -14.51 -13.05
C SER A 21 -15.23 -13.18 -13.58
N ASN A 22 -14.67 -12.33 -12.70
CA ASN A 22 -14.18 -11.00 -13.02
C ASN A 22 -12.68 -10.89 -12.80
N ILE A 23 -11.89 -11.23 -13.82
CA ILE A 23 -10.41 -11.19 -13.74
C ILE A 23 -9.86 -9.80 -13.42
N ARG A 24 -10.64 -8.73 -13.61
CA ARG A 24 -10.25 -7.35 -13.30
C ARG A 24 -10.10 -7.11 -11.79
N LEU A 25 -10.64 -7.99 -10.95
CA LEU A 25 -10.48 -7.97 -9.48
C LEU A 25 -9.22 -8.71 -9.01
N LEU A 26 -8.49 -9.33 -9.91
CA LEU A 26 -7.24 -10.02 -9.61
C LEU A 26 -6.05 -9.18 -10.09
N PRO A 27 -4.96 -9.10 -9.31
CA PRO A 27 -3.71 -8.50 -9.75
C PRO A 27 -3.25 -9.07 -11.09
N GLU A 28 -2.75 -8.22 -11.99
CA GLU A 28 -2.24 -8.65 -13.30
C GLU A 28 -3.33 -9.39 -14.11
N TYR A 29 -4.63 -9.06 -13.87
CA TYR A 29 -5.79 -9.78 -14.43
C TYR A 29 -5.79 -11.28 -14.15
N GLY A 30 -5.20 -11.71 -13.03
CA GLY A 30 -5.04 -13.11 -12.66
C GLY A 30 -4.12 -13.93 -13.59
N ASN A 31 -3.34 -13.27 -14.44
CA ASN A 31 -2.58 -13.87 -15.54
C ASN A 31 -3.45 -14.74 -16.48
N ALA A 32 -4.75 -14.43 -16.57
CA ALA A 32 -5.70 -15.18 -17.38
C ALA A 32 -5.49 -14.89 -18.86
N THR A 33 -5.78 -15.90 -19.70
CA THR A 33 -5.84 -15.71 -21.15
C THR A 33 -7.05 -14.85 -21.50
N LYS A 34 -6.82 -13.64 -22.00
CA LYS A 34 -7.87 -12.71 -22.41
C LYS A 34 -8.54 -13.16 -23.73
N THR A 35 -9.86 -12.94 -23.82
CA THR A 35 -10.61 -13.11 -25.06
C THR A 35 -10.18 -12.06 -26.10
N LYS A 36 -10.64 -12.22 -27.34
CA LYS A 36 -10.37 -11.24 -28.42
C LYS A 36 -10.92 -9.87 -28.03
N ASP A 37 -12.17 -9.80 -27.59
CA ASP A 37 -12.83 -8.53 -27.22
C ASP A 37 -12.12 -7.84 -26.02
N GLN A 38 -11.63 -8.62 -25.05
CA GLN A 38 -10.85 -8.08 -23.93
C GLN A 38 -9.51 -7.49 -24.39
N LYS A 39 -8.85 -8.11 -25.37
CA LYS A 39 -7.61 -7.58 -25.94
C LYS A 39 -7.85 -6.30 -26.74
N GLU A 40 -8.90 -6.28 -27.57
CA GLU A 40 -9.32 -5.07 -28.32
C GLU A 40 -9.63 -3.91 -27.35
N ALA A 41 -10.36 -4.17 -26.26
CA ALA A 41 -10.64 -3.17 -25.23
C ALA A 41 -9.36 -2.66 -24.54
N ASP A 42 -8.37 -3.53 -24.29
CA ASP A 42 -7.06 -3.13 -23.76
C ASP A 42 -6.30 -2.23 -24.73
N ASP A 43 -6.29 -2.58 -26.02
CA ASP A 43 -5.62 -1.80 -27.08
C ASP A 43 -6.25 -0.42 -27.25
N ASP A 44 -7.56 -0.34 -27.25
CA ASP A 44 -8.31 0.92 -27.31
C ASP A 44 -8.05 1.78 -26.07
N PHE A 45 -8.06 1.17 -24.88
CA PHE A 45 -7.72 1.86 -23.64
C PHE A 45 -6.30 2.42 -23.70
N ILE A 46 -5.32 1.63 -24.12
CA ILE A 46 -3.92 2.07 -24.24
C ILE A 46 -3.83 3.24 -25.20
N LYS A 47 -4.42 3.11 -26.40
CA LYS A 47 -4.38 4.15 -27.45
C LYS A 47 -4.97 5.47 -26.95
N LEU A 48 -6.17 5.45 -26.39
CA LEU A 48 -6.83 6.65 -25.85
C LEU A 48 -6.05 7.28 -24.70
N SER A 49 -5.54 6.45 -23.80
CA SER A 49 -4.78 6.91 -22.63
C SER A 49 -3.47 7.58 -23.04
N LEU A 50 -2.78 7.07 -24.06
CA LEU A 50 -1.54 7.67 -24.57
C LEU A 50 -1.80 9.00 -25.30
N GLN A 51 -2.92 9.13 -25.99
CA GLN A 51 -3.31 10.41 -26.58
C GLN A 51 -3.49 11.52 -25.54
N GLN A 52 -3.97 11.16 -24.34
CA GLN A 52 -4.24 12.12 -23.26
C GLN A 52 -2.98 12.44 -22.42
N ASN A 53 -2.13 11.46 -22.16
CA ASN A 53 -1.06 11.56 -21.15
C ASN A 53 0.36 11.41 -21.73
N GLY A 54 0.51 11.08 -23.00
CA GLY A 54 1.77 10.97 -23.72
C GLY A 54 2.41 9.58 -23.62
N THR A 55 3.26 9.30 -22.63
CA THR A 55 4.00 8.02 -22.56
C THR A 55 3.30 6.97 -21.70
N ARG A 56 3.65 5.67 -21.92
CA ARG A 56 3.14 4.56 -21.12
C ARG A 56 3.47 4.73 -19.64
N GLU A 57 4.67 5.20 -19.33
CA GLU A 57 5.15 5.42 -17.95
C GLU A 57 4.30 6.47 -17.25
N LYS A 58 4.17 7.67 -17.84
CA LYS A 58 3.35 8.75 -17.27
C LYS A 58 1.89 8.34 -17.08
N THR A 59 1.34 7.63 -18.06
CA THR A 59 -0.03 7.16 -18.00
C THR A 59 -0.21 6.08 -16.93
N SER A 60 0.76 5.19 -16.78
CA SER A 60 0.79 4.20 -15.71
C SER A 60 0.80 4.87 -14.31
N ASP A 61 1.66 5.88 -14.13
CA ASP A 61 1.71 6.64 -12.87
C ASP A 61 0.39 7.38 -12.59
N HIS A 62 -0.23 7.93 -13.62
CA HIS A 62 -1.56 8.53 -13.49
C HIS A 62 -2.61 7.52 -13.03
N MET A 63 -2.61 6.30 -13.59
CA MET A 63 -3.53 5.24 -13.17
C MET A 63 -3.25 4.76 -11.74
N VAL A 64 -1.98 4.70 -11.31
CA VAL A 64 -1.62 4.44 -9.90
C VAL A 64 -2.24 5.49 -8.98
N ASN A 65 -2.09 6.77 -9.31
CA ASN A 65 -2.65 7.86 -8.50
C ASN A 65 -4.17 7.77 -8.40
N LEU A 66 -4.85 7.48 -9.52
CA LEU A 66 -6.30 7.23 -9.50
C LEU A 66 -6.64 6.01 -8.64
N GLY A 67 -5.87 4.93 -8.73
CA GLY A 67 -6.05 3.73 -7.91
C GLY A 67 -6.03 4.05 -6.42
N PHE A 68 -5.02 4.79 -5.96
CA PHE A 68 -4.95 5.21 -4.56
C PHE A 68 -6.09 6.16 -4.16
N ASN A 69 -6.51 7.06 -5.04
CA ASN A 69 -7.67 7.92 -4.77
C ASN A 69 -8.95 7.12 -4.52
N TYR A 70 -9.18 6.04 -5.27
CA TYR A 70 -10.31 5.14 -5.05
C TYR A 70 -10.12 4.26 -3.81
N LEU A 71 -8.89 3.80 -3.55
CA LEU A 71 -8.55 3.05 -2.35
C LEU A 71 -8.88 3.84 -1.07
N TYR A 72 -8.50 5.12 -1.01
CA TYR A 72 -8.81 6.00 0.13
C TYR A 72 -10.31 6.26 0.30
N LYS A 73 -11.07 6.18 -0.79
CA LYS A 73 -12.54 6.23 -0.75
C LYS A 73 -13.19 4.87 -0.44
N LYS A 74 -12.37 3.83 -0.21
CA LYS A 74 -12.80 2.44 0.00
C LYS A 74 -13.54 1.81 -1.19
N ASP A 75 -13.44 2.39 -2.38
CA ASP A 75 -13.89 1.77 -3.63
C ASP A 75 -12.80 0.83 -4.16
N LEU A 76 -12.73 -0.35 -3.52
CA LEU A 76 -11.68 -1.32 -3.78
C LEU A 76 -11.77 -1.94 -5.20
N ARG A 77 -12.99 -2.07 -5.75
CA ARG A 77 -13.19 -2.56 -7.14
C ARG A 77 -12.55 -1.62 -8.14
N THR A 78 -12.91 -0.35 -8.07
CA THR A 78 -12.35 0.65 -8.99
C THR A 78 -10.85 0.83 -8.76
N ALA A 79 -10.39 0.79 -7.50
CA ALA A 79 -8.96 0.83 -7.19
C ALA A 79 -8.19 -0.31 -7.89
N MET A 80 -8.67 -1.56 -7.79
CA MET A 80 -8.05 -2.71 -8.45
C MET A 80 -8.04 -2.56 -9.99
N TYR A 81 -9.13 -2.05 -10.55
CA TYR A 81 -9.18 -1.79 -12.00
C TYR A 81 -8.12 -0.78 -12.43
N ARG A 82 -7.91 0.30 -11.66
CA ARG A 82 -6.90 1.32 -11.97
C ARG A 82 -5.47 0.78 -11.81
N PHE A 83 -5.20 -0.01 -10.78
CA PHE A 83 -3.89 -0.65 -10.62
C PHE A 83 -3.61 -1.67 -11.73
N ASN A 84 -4.62 -2.42 -12.18
CA ASN A 84 -4.49 -3.30 -13.34
C ASN A 84 -4.23 -2.53 -14.64
N GLN A 85 -4.87 -1.39 -14.83
CA GLN A 85 -4.60 -0.49 -15.96
C GLN A 85 -3.17 0.09 -15.90
N ALA A 86 -2.69 0.44 -14.70
CA ALA A 86 -1.32 0.87 -14.50
C ALA A 86 -0.32 -0.23 -14.88
N TRP A 87 -0.56 -1.44 -14.44
CA TRP A 87 0.25 -2.61 -14.79
C TRP A 87 0.22 -2.92 -16.29
N LEU A 88 -0.95 -2.85 -16.93
CA LEU A 88 -1.11 -3.07 -18.36
C LEU A 88 -0.29 -2.07 -19.19
N LEU A 89 -0.26 -0.81 -18.77
CA LEU A 89 0.51 0.25 -19.42
C LEU A 89 2.02 0.06 -19.20
N ASN A 90 2.42 -0.25 -17.97
CA ASN A 90 3.82 -0.49 -17.61
C ASN A 90 3.94 -1.60 -16.54
N PRO A 91 4.18 -2.85 -16.95
CA PRO A 91 4.36 -3.96 -16.01
C PRO A 91 5.58 -3.81 -15.07
N LYS A 92 6.48 -2.86 -15.37
CA LYS A 92 7.64 -2.53 -14.52
C LYS A 92 7.37 -1.38 -13.55
N ASN A 93 6.14 -0.89 -13.46
CA ASN A 93 5.76 0.08 -12.44
C ASN A 93 5.50 -0.63 -11.11
N GLU A 94 6.45 -0.52 -10.19
CA GLU A 94 6.37 -1.14 -8.86
C GLU A 94 5.15 -0.65 -8.07
N ASN A 95 4.66 0.57 -8.35
CA ASN A 95 3.55 1.16 -7.62
C ASN A 95 2.20 0.51 -7.96
N ALA A 96 2.07 -0.18 -9.10
CA ALA A 96 0.91 -1.02 -9.38
C ALA A 96 0.84 -2.19 -8.36
N TYR A 97 1.99 -2.83 -8.10
CA TYR A 97 2.09 -3.89 -7.09
C TYR A 97 1.91 -3.38 -5.67
N TRP A 98 2.36 -2.15 -5.39
CA TRP A 98 2.05 -1.48 -4.13
C TRP A 98 0.54 -1.37 -3.93
N GLY A 99 -0.18 -0.89 -4.94
CA GLY A 99 -1.64 -0.78 -4.91
C GLY A 99 -2.34 -2.13 -4.73
N PHE A 100 -1.93 -3.17 -5.45
CA PHE A 100 -2.46 -4.52 -5.28
C PHE A 100 -2.28 -5.02 -3.85
N GLY A 101 -1.08 -4.84 -3.29
CA GLY A 101 -0.78 -5.22 -1.90
C GLY A 101 -1.62 -4.46 -0.88
N ALA A 102 -1.82 -3.15 -1.11
CA ALA A 102 -2.65 -2.32 -0.24
C ALA A 102 -4.12 -2.78 -0.19
N ILE A 103 -4.69 -3.21 -1.33
CA ILE A 103 -6.06 -3.78 -1.37
C ILE A 103 -6.14 -5.06 -0.53
N TYR A 104 -5.20 -5.99 -0.70
CA TYR A 104 -5.18 -7.22 0.10
C TYR A 104 -4.95 -6.94 1.59
N PHE A 105 -4.12 -5.94 1.91
CA PHE A 105 -3.92 -5.50 3.29
C PHE A 105 -5.23 -5.01 3.92
N MET A 106 -6.06 -4.27 3.19
CA MET A 106 -7.38 -3.83 3.67
C MET A 106 -8.34 -4.98 3.96
N PHE A 107 -8.20 -6.11 3.24
CA PHE A 107 -8.94 -7.34 3.52
C PHE A 107 -8.31 -8.21 4.62
N ASN A 108 -7.22 -7.77 5.24
CA ASN A 108 -6.39 -8.57 6.16
C ASN A 108 -5.83 -9.86 5.53
N ASP A 109 -5.78 -9.94 4.20
CA ASP A 109 -5.10 -11.01 3.48
C ASP A 109 -3.61 -10.67 3.37
N PHE A 110 -2.92 -10.90 4.48
CA PHE A 110 -1.52 -10.53 4.61
C PHE A 110 -0.59 -11.34 3.70
N ASP A 111 -0.94 -12.54 3.34
CA ASP A 111 -0.09 -13.41 2.50
C ASP A 111 -0.13 -12.93 1.03
N ASN A 112 -1.30 -12.59 0.51
CA ASN A 112 -1.41 -11.97 -0.79
C ASN A 112 -0.82 -10.55 -0.80
N ALA A 113 -1.02 -9.74 0.25
CA ALA A 113 -0.37 -8.44 0.38
C ALA A 113 1.15 -8.55 0.30
N MET A 114 1.76 -9.46 1.09
CA MET A 114 3.20 -9.73 1.10
C MET A 114 3.73 -10.20 -0.25
N THR A 115 2.95 -11.00 -0.96
CA THR A 115 3.27 -11.47 -2.32
C THR A 115 3.40 -10.29 -3.27
N GLN A 116 2.41 -9.38 -3.28
CA GLN A 116 2.44 -8.22 -4.17
C GLN A 116 3.56 -7.23 -3.79
N TYR A 117 3.74 -6.92 -2.50
CA TYR A 117 4.87 -6.10 -2.05
C TYR A 117 6.22 -6.69 -2.43
N THR A 118 6.36 -8.01 -2.37
CA THR A 118 7.60 -8.69 -2.78
C THR A 118 7.83 -8.57 -4.29
N LYS A 119 6.79 -8.68 -5.13
CA LYS A 119 6.88 -8.43 -6.58
C LYS A 119 7.31 -6.98 -6.86
N GLY A 120 6.70 -6.00 -6.21
CA GLY A 120 7.08 -4.59 -6.35
C GLY A 120 8.54 -4.33 -5.95
N LEU A 121 9.00 -4.91 -4.84
CA LEU A 121 10.40 -4.77 -4.39
C LEU A 121 11.42 -5.51 -5.25
N ARG A 122 11.02 -6.49 -6.06
CA ARG A 122 11.91 -7.08 -7.08
C ARG A 122 12.15 -6.11 -8.24
N ILE A 123 11.17 -5.27 -8.56
CA ILE A 123 11.29 -4.23 -9.59
C ILE A 123 12.09 -3.04 -9.03
N ASN A 124 11.69 -2.53 -7.87
CA ASN A 124 12.38 -1.42 -7.20
C ASN A 124 12.68 -1.77 -5.72
N PRO A 125 13.88 -2.30 -5.43
CA PRO A 125 14.29 -2.63 -4.05
C PRO A 125 14.39 -1.42 -3.11
N LYS A 126 14.37 -0.19 -3.69
CA LYS A 126 14.46 1.09 -2.98
C LYS A 126 13.12 1.83 -2.90
N SER A 127 11.99 1.15 -3.06
CA SER A 127 10.67 1.76 -2.83
C SER A 127 10.40 1.86 -1.33
N SER A 128 10.57 3.06 -0.75
CA SER A 128 10.30 3.34 0.66
C SER A 128 8.84 3.04 1.03
N ASN A 129 7.89 3.39 0.17
CA ASN A 129 6.47 3.15 0.41
C ASN A 129 6.16 1.65 0.53
N ILE A 130 6.66 0.84 -0.41
CA ILE A 130 6.43 -0.62 -0.37
C ILE A 130 7.13 -1.25 0.84
N LEU A 131 8.37 -0.81 1.16
CA LEU A 131 9.07 -1.26 2.36
C LEU A 131 8.26 -0.94 3.62
N THR A 132 7.70 0.28 3.71
CA THR A 132 6.89 0.71 4.85
C THR A 132 5.64 -0.15 5.00
N ASP A 133 4.90 -0.39 3.91
CA ASP A 133 3.67 -1.18 4.00
C ASP A 133 3.96 -2.66 4.22
N LYS A 134 5.04 -3.21 3.64
CA LYS A 134 5.50 -4.56 3.94
C LYS A 134 5.86 -4.72 5.43
N ALA A 135 6.56 -3.75 6.01
CA ALA A 135 6.87 -3.76 7.44
C ALA A 135 5.60 -3.61 8.31
N THR A 136 4.61 -2.84 7.81
CA THR A 136 3.32 -2.68 8.49
C THR A 136 2.58 -4.01 8.62
N VAL A 137 2.67 -4.91 7.62
CA VAL A 137 2.10 -6.27 7.74
C VAL A 137 2.68 -7.01 8.95
N TYR A 138 4.00 -6.98 9.14
CA TYR A 138 4.64 -7.60 10.29
C TYR A 138 4.23 -6.95 11.62
N LEU A 139 4.16 -5.61 11.67
CA LEU A 139 3.70 -4.90 12.85
C LEU A 139 2.23 -5.23 13.18
N THR A 140 1.37 -5.36 12.17
CA THR A 140 -0.01 -5.80 12.37
C THR A 140 -0.08 -7.23 12.88
N LYS A 141 0.70 -8.15 12.31
CA LYS A 141 0.81 -9.54 12.82
C LYS A 141 1.29 -9.55 14.28
N PHE A 142 2.26 -8.73 14.64
CA PHE A 142 2.69 -8.57 16.05
C PHE A 142 1.53 -8.13 16.95
N ASN A 143 0.78 -7.10 16.55
CA ASN A 143 -0.34 -6.57 17.35
C ASN A 143 -1.50 -7.57 17.50
N THR A 144 -1.67 -8.49 16.55
CA THR A 144 -2.77 -9.47 16.57
C THR A 144 -2.40 -10.79 17.25
N THR A 145 -1.17 -11.28 17.03
CA THR A 145 -0.74 -12.61 17.48
C THR A 145 0.43 -12.56 18.45
N GLY A 146 1.05 -11.39 18.64
CA GLY A 146 2.29 -11.25 19.40
C GLY A 146 3.51 -11.74 18.60
N GLY A 147 4.53 -12.17 19.33
CA GLY A 147 5.75 -12.74 18.77
C GLY A 147 6.80 -11.70 18.41
N LYS A 148 7.87 -11.69 19.22
CA LYS A 148 9.00 -10.76 19.04
C LYS A 148 9.57 -10.77 17.63
N ILE A 149 9.58 -11.92 16.94
CA ILE A 149 10.08 -12.06 15.58
C ILE A 149 9.35 -11.15 14.58
N ASN A 150 8.04 -10.94 14.78
CA ASN A 150 7.26 -10.04 13.94
C ASN A 150 7.66 -8.58 14.16
N LEU A 151 7.85 -8.17 15.42
CA LEU A 151 8.29 -6.82 15.77
C LEU A 151 9.71 -6.54 15.27
N ASP A 152 10.63 -7.49 15.42
CA ASP A 152 12.00 -7.39 14.95
C ASP A 152 12.07 -7.30 13.43
N SER A 153 11.26 -8.10 12.73
CA SER A 153 11.11 -8.04 11.27
C SER A 153 10.56 -6.70 10.78
N ALA A 154 9.49 -6.21 11.43
CA ALA A 154 8.93 -4.90 11.14
C ALA A 154 9.97 -3.79 11.31
N THR A 155 10.66 -3.76 12.46
CA THR A 155 11.69 -2.76 12.78
C THR A 155 12.83 -2.78 11.76
N SER A 156 13.31 -3.98 11.38
CA SER A 156 14.37 -4.14 10.39
C SER A 156 13.98 -3.57 9.02
N ILE A 157 12.75 -3.86 8.55
CA ILE A 157 12.29 -3.39 7.24
C ILE A 157 11.98 -1.88 7.29
N PHE A 158 11.43 -1.35 8.39
CA PHE A 158 11.26 0.11 8.56
C PHE A 158 12.61 0.85 8.55
N LYS A 159 13.66 0.30 9.17
CA LYS A 159 15.02 0.87 9.08
C LYS A 159 15.51 0.93 7.63
N ARG A 160 15.27 -0.12 6.84
CA ARG A 160 15.60 -0.10 5.41
C ARG A 160 14.81 0.98 4.67
N SER A 161 13.53 1.14 4.97
CA SER A 161 12.70 2.21 4.40
C SER A 161 13.26 3.60 4.76
N TYR A 162 13.64 3.81 6.02
CA TYR A 162 14.25 5.04 6.50
C TYR A 162 15.58 5.37 5.80
N ILE A 163 16.44 4.36 5.54
CA ILE A 163 17.68 4.55 4.79
C ILE A 163 17.40 5.03 3.36
N VAL A 164 16.32 4.55 2.74
CA VAL A 164 15.93 4.93 1.37
C VAL A 164 15.33 6.34 1.34
N ASP A 165 14.40 6.62 2.25
CA ASP A 165 13.73 7.91 2.36
C ASP A 165 13.56 8.30 3.84
N PRO A 166 14.51 9.07 4.39
CA PRO A 166 14.45 9.51 5.79
C PRO A 166 13.32 10.54 6.05
N LYS A 167 12.64 11.03 5.00
CA LYS A 167 11.53 11.96 5.12
C LYS A 167 10.15 11.28 5.04
N ASN A 168 10.10 9.96 4.89
CA ASN A 168 8.84 9.23 4.89
C ASN A 168 8.23 9.24 6.30
N GLN A 169 7.24 10.10 6.54
CA GLN A 169 6.61 10.29 7.85
C GLN A 169 5.96 9.00 8.38
N ASN A 170 5.40 8.16 7.49
CA ASN A 170 4.81 6.89 7.90
C ASN A 170 5.88 5.93 8.44
N THR A 171 7.06 5.89 7.80
CA THR A 171 8.20 5.11 8.29
C THR A 171 8.67 5.61 9.65
N LEU A 172 8.86 6.92 9.80
CA LEU A 172 9.33 7.54 11.04
C LEU A 172 8.38 7.26 12.21
N PHE A 173 7.09 7.49 12.02
CA PHE A 173 6.08 7.21 13.04
C PHE A 173 6.08 5.73 13.45
N LYS A 174 6.14 4.80 12.48
CA LYS A 174 6.12 3.37 12.77
C LYS A 174 7.42 2.88 13.40
N LEU A 175 8.58 3.46 13.06
CA LEU A 175 9.84 3.22 13.78
C LEU A 175 9.75 3.69 15.24
N SER A 176 9.26 4.91 15.47
CA SER A 176 9.01 5.40 16.82
C SER A 176 8.14 4.43 17.61
N ALA A 177 7.03 3.96 17.02
CA ALA A 177 6.14 3.00 17.68
C ALA A 177 6.82 1.65 17.97
N CYS A 178 7.60 1.10 17.03
CA CYS A 178 8.33 -0.15 17.25
C CYS A 178 9.33 -0.03 18.41
N TYR A 179 10.08 1.08 18.49
CA TYR A 179 11.01 1.32 19.58
C TYR A 179 10.31 1.58 20.92
N PHE A 180 9.18 2.29 20.90
CA PHE A 180 8.34 2.48 22.08
C PHE A 180 7.85 1.14 22.66
N ILE A 181 7.42 0.20 21.79
CA ILE A 181 7.02 -1.15 22.18
C ILE A 181 8.20 -1.92 22.81
N ASN A 182 9.41 -1.75 22.27
CA ASN A 182 10.63 -2.39 22.75
C ASN A 182 11.30 -1.67 23.94
N ASP A 183 10.62 -0.75 24.63
CA ASP A 183 11.12 0.04 25.77
C ASP A 183 12.40 0.86 25.47
N ASN A 184 12.71 1.09 24.20
CA ASN A 184 13.82 1.93 23.78
C ASN A 184 13.35 3.38 23.56
N CYS A 185 13.25 4.11 24.66
CA CYS A 185 12.76 5.49 24.67
C CYS A 185 13.62 6.44 23.83
N ASN A 186 14.94 6.25 23.79
CA ASN A 186 15.84 7.14 23.06
C ASN A 186 15.53 7.12 21.54
N ASP A 187 15.47 5.93 20.96
CA ASP A 187 15.14 5.81 19.54
C ASP A 187 13.65 6.14 19.26
N ALA A 188 12.74 5.81 20.19
CA ALA A 188 11.33 6.17 20.05
C ALA A 188 11.15 7.69 19.95
N LEU A 189 11.77 8.46 20.85
CA LEU A 189 11.73 9.92 20.82
C LEU A 189 12.43 10.48 19.59
N LYS A 190 13.61 9.97 19.23
CA LYS A 190 14.33 10.40 18.01
C LYS A 190 13.44 10.38 16.77
N TYR A 191 12.85 9.23 16.45
CA TYR A 191 12.02 9.10 15.25
C TYR A 191 10.67 9.84 15.36
N TYR A 192 10.15 10.01 16.57
CA TYR A 192 9.00 10.87 16.83
C TYR A 192 9.32 12.33 16.47
N ASP A 193 10.44 12.87 16.98
CA ASP A 193 10.85 14.26 16.76
C ASP A 193 11.16 14.52 15.27
N GLU A 194 11.85 13.59 14.61
CA GLU A 194 12.08 13.66 13.16
C GLU A 194 10.74 13.70 12.37
N CYS A 195 9.74 12.88 12.77
CA CYS A 195 8.43 12.88 12.17
C CYS A 195 7.68 14.22 12.42
N GLN A 196 7.74 14.74 13.64
CA GLN A 196 7.15 16.02 14.02
C GLN A 196 7.76 17.18 13.23
N ALA A 197 9.07 17.19 13.06
CA ALA A 197 9.76 18.21 12.27
C ALA A 197 9.31 18.27 10.80
N LEU A 198 8.80 17.14 10.27
CA LEU A 198 8.22 17.05 8.92
C LEU A 198 6.70 17.31 8.88
N GLY A 199 6.09 17.69 9.99
CA GLY A 199 4.66 18.00 10.11
C GLY A 199 3.83 16.96 10.87
N GLY A 200 4.39 15.81 11.24
CA GLY A 200 3.79 14.82 12.16
C GLY A 200 2.45 14.22 11.74
N ARG A 201 2.11 14.22 10.44
CA ARG A 201 0.78 13.84 9.93
C ARG A 201 0.25 12.49 10.44
N PRO A 202 1.06 11.39 10.52
CA PRO A 202 0.55 10.11 11.00
C PRO A 202 0.52 9.98 12.53
N ILE A 203 1.09 10.95 13.27
CA ILE A 203 1.18 10.88 14.73
C ILE A 203 -0.17 11.23 15.35
N THR A 204 -0.68 10.36 16.21
CA THR A 204 -1.92 10.62 16.95
C THR A 204 -1.64 11.28 18.31
N LYS A 205 -2.67 11.94 18.86
CA LYS A 205 -2.61 12.55 20.18
C LYS A 205 -2.36 11.51 21.27
N GLU A 206 -3.03 10.38 21.18
CA GLU A 206 -2.93 9.26 22.11
C GLU A 206 -1.50 8.69 22.16
N TYR A 207 -0.87 8.54 20.98
CA TYR A 207 0.51 8.09 20.90
C TYR A 207 1.48 9.10 21.55
N THR A 208 1.28 10.40 21.27
CA THR A 208 2.07 11.46 21.86
C THR A 208 1.99 11.46 23.38
N GLU A 209 0.79 11.31 23.95
CA GLU A 209 0.59 11.26 25.40
C GLU A 209 1.24 10.01 26.03
N ALA A 210 1.08 8.84 25.40
CA ALA A 210 1.70 7.61 25.84
C ALA A 210 3.24 7.68 25.81
N LEU A 211 3.80 8.22 24.72
CA LEU A 211 5.26 8.38 24.57
C LEU A 211 5.81 9.32 25.64
N LYS A 212 5.19 10.47 25.85
CA LYS A 212 5.61 11.43 26.88
C LYS A 212 5.53 10.83 28.28
N LYS A 213 4.44 10.17 28.62
CA LYS A 213 4.25 9.54 29.92
C LYS A 213 5.30 8.47 30.23
N LYS A 214 5.72 7.71 29.22
CA LYS A 214 6.67 6.59 29.39
C LYS A 214 8.12 7.04 29.26
N CYS A 215 8.42 7.96 28.33
CA CYS A 215 9.77 8.23 27.88
C CYS A 215 10.32 9.61 28.25
N VAL A 216 9.48 10.56 28.68
CA VAL A 216 9.92 11.87 29.16
C VAL A 216 9.75 11.89 30.68
N LYS A 217 10.89 11.88 31.38
CA LYS A 217 10.94 11.99 32.83
C LYS A 217 11.11 13.43 33.25
#